data_ed0b75cd4b6055b013cd1fbcd9f500d1
#
_entry.id   ed0b75cd4b6055b013cd1fbcd9f500d1
#
_cell.length_a   1.000
_cell.length_b   1.000
_cell.length_c   1.000
_cell.angle_alpha   90.00
_cell.angle_beta   90.00
_cell.angle_gamma   90.00
#
_symmetry.space_group_name_H-M   'P 1'
#
loop_
_entity.id
_entity.type
_entity.pdbx_description
1 polymer ?
#
loop_
_entity_poly.entity_id
_entity_poly.type
_entity_poly.pdbx_seq_one_letter_code
_entity_poly.pdbx_strand_id
1 'polypeptide(L)'
;MVVDATDGLSGPQRADLWTRIRGVAERAPAGSVFHVFEVRSEAPGGVREAAQIGRPPHPCEVSHWSDNPDQRAAQWAPRYLRPLRDALGSTSRAGPSDSSAILQAVQAAARRFVDPEEARGRLILISDLMQNVGVDFYRGIPRFEDFRATSLYREVRSRGLTGAALTVLQLPPSRDGLVDELALRDFWSAFFTDQGMVGVDAAFLPVEGPRP
;
A
#
# COMPACT_ATOMS: atom_id res chain seq x y z
N MET A 1 2.83 0.45 -3.77
CA MET A 1 1.93 0.95 -2.72
C MET A 1 0.50 0.62 -3.12
N VAL A 2 -0.27 0.06 -2.22
CA VAL A 2 -1.71 -0.22 -2.38
C VAL A 2 -2.47 0.74 -1.48
N VAL A 3 -3.49 1.41 -2.02
CA VAL A 3 -4.33 2.36 -1.29
C VAL A 3 -5.78 1.88 -1.39
N ASP A 4 -6.32 1.50 -0.26
CA ASP A 4 -7.73 1.24 -0.06
C ASP A 4 -8.31 2.39 0.77
N ALA A 5 -8.98 3.30 0.10
CA ALA A 5 -9.64 4.46 0.70
C ALA A 5 -11.14 4.46 0.34
N THR A 6 -11.73 3.27 0.35
CA THR A 6 -13.13 3.03 0.00
C THR A 6 -14.10 3.81 0.87
N ASP A 7 -13.69 4.19 2.08
CA ASP A 7 -14.50 4.97 3.02
C ASP A 7 -14.13 6.46 3.08
N GLY A 8 -13.23 6.91 2.20
CA GLY A 8 -12.67 8.24 2.23
C GLY A 8 -11.64 8.43 3.36
N LEU A 9 -10.98 9.58 3.38
CA LEU A 9 -10.02 9.94 4.43
C LEU A 9 -10.31 11.34 4.94
N SER A 10 -10.25 11.54 6.25
CA SER A 10 -10.30 12.88 6.85
C SER A 10 -9.06 13.72 6.51
N GLY A 11 -9.15 15.03 6.69
CA GLY A 11 -8.01 15.92 6.50
C GLY A 11 -6.77 15.54 7.31
N PRO A 12 -6.91 15.30 8.61
CA PRO A 12 -5.81 14.84 9.47
C PRO A 12 -5.19 13.51 9.01
N GLN A 13 -6.01 12.51 8.67
CA GLN A 13 -5.51 11.23 8.16
C GLN A 13 -4.71 11.39 6.86
N ARG A 14 -5.19 12.21 5.91
CA ARG A 14 -4.41 12.52 4.69
C ARG A 14 -3.08 13.18 5.00
N ALA A 15 -3.03 14.07 5.99
CA ALA A 15 -1.79 14.75 6.39
C ALA A 15 -0.79 13.79 7.04
N ASP A 16 -1.25 12.90 7.94
CA ASP A 16 -0.42 11.87 8.57
C ASP A 16 0.11 10.88 7.53
N LEU A 17 -0.76 10.35 6.67
CA LEU A 17 -0.37 9.46 5.58
C LEU A 17 0.68 10.11 4.67
N TRP A 18 0.46 11.37 4.27
CA TRP A 18 1.43 12.08 3.45
C TRP A 18 2.78 12.21 4.14
N THR A 19 2.82 12.55 5.43
CA THR A 19 4.05 12.67 6.20
C THR A 19 4.84 11.36 6.22
N ARG A 20 4.15 10.24 6.45
CA ARG A 20 4.77 8.89 6.47
C ARG A 20 5.26 8.46 5.09
N ILE A 21 4.43 8.60 4.05
CA ILE A 21 4.79 8.25 2.67
C ILE A 21 5.94 9.12 2.15
N ARG A 22 5.91 10.41 2.43
CA ARG A 22 7.02 11.33 2.11
C ARG A 22 8.33 10.86 2.75
N GLY A 23 8.30 10.49 4.04
CA GLY A 23 9.49 9.97 4.71
C GLY A 23 10.04 8.67 4.09
N VAL A 24 9.17 7.78 3.60
CA VAL A 24 9.59 6.59 2.84
C VAL A 24 10.19 6.99 1.48
N ALA A 25 9.53 7.90 0.77
CA ALA A 25 9.95 8.35 -0.55
C ALA A 25 11.32 9.04 -0.52
N GLU A 26 11.57 9.89 0.46
CA GLU A 26 12.84 10.60 0.62
C GLU A 26 14.01 9.65 0.92
N ARG A 27 13.74 8.54 1.64
CA ARG A 27 14.76 7.52 1.97
C ARG A 27 14.90 6.38 0.94
N ALA A 28 14.01 6.30 -0.04
CA ALA A 28 14.09 5.30 -1.08
C ALA A 28 15.41 5.44 -1.85
N PRO A 29 16.08 4.38 -2.30
CA PRO A 29 17.27 4.45 -3.14
C PRO A 29 17.00 5.18 -4.46
N ALA A 30 18.02 5.84 -5.04
CA ALA A 30 17.92 6.40 -6.39
C ALA A 30 17.56 5.30 -7.39
N GLY A 31 16.70 5.64 -8.37
CA GLY A 31 16.19 4.68 -9.35
C GLY A 31 14.99 3.84 -8.86
N SER A 32 14.59 3.95 -7.58
CA SER A 32 13.38 3.30 -7.10
C SER A 32 12.15 3.75 -7.90
N VAL A 33 11.19 2.85 -8.09
CA VAL A 33 9.91 3.14 -8.75
C VAL A 33 8.76 2.89 -7.79
N PHE A 34 7.89 3.88 -7.62
CA PHE A 34 6.65 3.76 -6.88
C PHE A 34 5.51 3.39 -7.83
N HIS A 35 4.97 2.20 -7.69
CA HIS A 35 3.71 1.79 -8.30
C HIS A 35 2.59 2.04 -7.31
N VAL A 36 1.60 2.83 -7.68
CA VAL A 36 0.43 3.17 -6.84
C VAL A 36 -0.77 2.44 -7.38
N PHE A 37 -1.31 1.52 -6.60
CA PHE A 37 -2.54 0.79 -6.88
C PHE A 37 -3.66 1.31 -6.00
N GLU A 38 -4.82 1.42 -6.56
CA GLU A 38 -6.04 1.87 -5.94
C GLU A 38 -7.07 0.75 -5.97
N VAL A 39 -7.69 0.48 -4.82
CA VAL A 39 -8.86 -0.39 -4.72
C VAL A 39 -10.08 0.39 -5.21
N ARG A 40 -10.77 -0.15 -6.22
CA ARG A 40 -11.93 0.49 -6.86
C ARG A 40 -12.95 -0.53 -7.30
N SER A 41 -14.19 -0.38 -6.87
CA SER A 41 -15.30 -1.27 -7.27
C SER A 41 -15.55 -1.31 -8.78
N GLU A 42 -15.36 -0.17 -9.47
CA GLU A 42 -15.61 -0.05 -10.91
C GLU A 42 -14.47 -0.59 -11.78
N ALA A 43 -13.30 -0.86 -11.18
CA ALA A 43 -12.17 -1.38 -11.93
C ALA A 43 -12.29 -2.91 -12.15
N PRO A 44 -11.85 -3.43 -13.30
CA PRO A 44 -11.78 -4.88 -13.51
C PRO A 44 -10.97 -5.55 -12.41
N GLY A 45 -11.56 -6.53 -11.72
CA GLY A 45 -10.93 -7.20 -10.56
C GLY A 45 -10.80 -6.31 -9.31
N GLY A 46 -11.49 -5.16 -9.25
CA GLY A 46 -11.50 -4.28 -8.07
C GLY A 46 -10.22 -3.46 -7.87
N VAL A 47 -9.31 -3.39 -8.87
CA VAL A 47 -7.98 -2.77 -8.71
C VAL A 47 -7.57 -2.00 -9.95
N ARG A 48 -7.01 -0.81 -9.76
CA ARG A 48 -6.43 0.01 -10.83
C ARG A 48 -5.02 0.47 -10.44
N GLU A 49 -4.07 0.41 -11.37
CA GLU A 49 -2.79 1.12 -11.21
C GLU A 49 -3.02 2.61 -11.51
N ALA A 50 -2.92 3.44 -10.50
CA ALA A 50 -3.20 4.86 -10.57
C ALA A 50 -1.98 5.69 -11.04
N ALA A 51 -0.77 5.26 -10.67
CA ALA A 51 0.46 5.96 -11.04
C ALA A 51 1.69 5.04 -10.98
N GLN A 52 2.69 5.40 -11.79
CA GLN A 52 4.06 4.90 -11.72
C GLN A 52 5.01 6.09 -11.66
N ILE A 53 5.80 6.20 -10.59
CA ILE A 53 6.62 7.39 -10.31
C ILE A 53 8.03 6.94 -9.99
N GLY A 54 8.99 7.29 -10.87
CA GLY A 54 10.41 7.04 -10.66
C GLY A 54 11.04 8.07 -9.71
N ARG A 55 11.88 7.58 -8.79
CA ARG A 55 12.69 8.44 -7.91
C ARG A 55 13.96 8.88 -8.66
N PRO A 56 14.12 10.17 -8.98
CA PRO A 56 15.38 10.68 -9.50
C PRO A 56 16.47 10.66 -8.41
N PRO A 57 17.75 10.78 -8.79
CA PRO A 57 18.81 11.03 -7.80
C PRO A 57 18.51 12.28 -6.99
N HIS A 58 18.76 12.23 -5.67
CA HIS A 58 18.61 13.40 -4.81
C HIS A 58 19.71 14.43 -5.13
N PRO A 59 19.47 15.75 -4.98
CA PRO A 59 20.49 16.78 -5.21
C PRO A 59 21.82 16.53 -4.49
N CYS A 60 21.77 15.92 -3.28
CA CYS A 60 22.97 15.56 -2.52
C CYS A 60 23.67 14.27 -3.01
N GLU A 61 23.05 13.50 -3.92
CA GLU A 61 23.59 12.25 -4.48
C GLU A 61 24.29 12.46 -5.85
N VAL A 62 24.27 13.68 -6.37
CA VAL A 62 24.85 13.98 -7.69
C VAL A 62 26.23 14.62 -7.57
N SER A 63 27.13 14.26 -8.49
CA SER A 63 28.46 14.84 -8.59
C SER A 63 28.37 16.25 -9.17
N HIS A 64 29.08 17.20 -8.56
CA HIS A 64 29.20 18.58 -9.08
C HIS A 64 29.78 18.66 -10.49
N TRP A 65 30.41 17.59 -10.98
CA TRP A 65 31.03 17.55 -12.31
C TRP A 65 30.06 17.20 -13.44
N SER A 66 28.95 16.55 -13.13
CA SER A 66 28.02 16.03 -14.15
C SER A 66 26.63 16.68 -14.13
N ASP A 67 26.28 17.40 -13.05
CA ASP A 67 24.93 17.92 -12.86
C ASP A 67 24.93 19.22 -12.05
N ASN A 68 23.91 20.05 -12.25
CA ASN A 68 23.69 21.25 -11.46
C ASN A 68 22.80 20.91 -10.24
N PRO A 69 23.37 20.90 -8.99
CA PRO A 69 22.61 20.55 -7.78
C PRO A 69 21.41 21.46 -7.51
N ASP A 70 21.54 22.76 -7.82
CA ASP A 70 20.45 23.72 -7.58
C ASP A 70 19.28 23.47 -8.53
N GLN A 71 19.56 23.14 -9.79
CA GLN A 71 18.52 22.77 -10.76
C GLN A 71 17.84 21.45 -10.36
N ARG A 72 18.59 20.48 -9.86
CA ARG A 72 18.05 19.23 -9.36
C ARG A 72 17.18 19.45 -8.11
N ALA A 73 17.64 20.29 -7.18
CA ALA A 73 16.87 20.66 -5.99
C ALA A 73 15.52 21.32 -6.38
N ALA A 74 15.54 22.25 -7.32
CA ALA A 74 14.34 22.91 -7.81
C ALA A 74 13.35 21.93 -8.50
N GLN A 75 13.85 20.84 -9.10
CA GLN A 75 13.02 19.87 -9.82
C GLN A 75 12.57 18.68 -8.94
N TRP A 76 13.20 18.43 -7.80
CA TRP A 76 12.93 17.28 -6.94
C TRP A 76 11.46 17.22 -6.50
N ALA A 77 10.97 18.25 -5.85
CA ALA A 77 9.60 18.28 -5.37
C ALA A 77 8.57 18.27 -6.53
N PRO A 78 8.69 19.08 -7.60
CA PRO A 78 7.74 19.06 -8.72
C PRO A 78 7.70 17.74 -9.50
N ARG A 79 8.84 17.07 -9.69
CA ARG A 79 8.93 15.87 -10.54
C ARG A 79 8.72 14.56 -9.79
N TYR A 80 8.89 14.56 -8.47
CA TYR A 80 8.83 13.36 -7.67
C TYR A 80 7.79 13.44 -6.56
N LEU A 81 7.95 14.35 -5.60
CA LEU A 81 7.07 14.39 -4.43
C LEU A 81 5.66 14.86 -4.76
N ARG A 82 5.50 15.84 -5.66
CA ARG A 82 4.17 16.31 -6.07
C ARG A 82 3.36 15.23 -6.78
N PRO A 83 3.87 14.54 -7.83
CA PRO A 83 3.15 13.43 -8.46
C PRO A 83 2.74 12.34 -7.47
N LEU A 84 3.62 11.99 -6.51
CA LEU A 84 3.32 11.00 -5.48
C LEU A 84 2.20 11.47 -4.54
N ARG A 85 2.24 12.73 -4.12
CA ARG A 85 1.19 13.35 -3.30
C ARG A 85 -0.14 13.42 -4.05
N ASP A 86 -0.11 13.79 -5.32
CA ASP A 86 -1.30 13.92 -6.16
C ASP A 86 -1.94 12.54 -6.40
N ALA A 87 -1.12 11.49 -6.64
CA ALA A 87 -1.60 10.11 -6.74
C ALA A 87 -2.27 9.67 -5.43
N LEU A 88 -1.64 9.86 -4.28
CA LEU A 88 -2.23 9.56 -2.97
C LEU A 88 -3.51 10.38 -2.72
N GLY A 89 -3.50 11.66 -3.08
CA GLY A 89 -4.64 12.55 -2.93
C GLY A 89 -5.81 12.22 -3.86
N SER A 90 -5.56 11.69 -5.05
CA SER A 90 -6.62 11.26 -5.99
C SER A 90 -7.31 9.99 -5.50
N THR A 91 -6.52 9.01 -5.01
CA THR A 91 -7.05 7.77 -4.44
C THR A 91 -7.91 8.04 -3.20
N SER A 92 -7.49 8.95 -2.33
CA SER A 92 -8.20 9.28 -1.09
C SER A 92 -9.46 10.13 -1.27
N ARG A 93 -9.73 10.63 -2.48
CA ARG A 93 -10.95 11.39 -2.84
C ARG A 93 -11.97 10.54 -3.60
N ALA A 94 -11.67 9.29 -3.85
CA ALA A 94 -12.65 8.36 -4.38
C ALA A 94 -13.88 8.32 -3.46
N GLY A 95 -15.06 8.35 -4.05
CA GLY A 95 -16.30 8.22 -3.27
C GLY A 95 -16.35 6.89 -2.51
N PRO A 96 -17.22 6.79 -1.50
CA PRO A 96 -17.37 5.55 -0.75
C PRO A 96 -17.70 4.38 -1.68
N SER A 97 -17.10 3.24 -1.42
CA SER A 97 -17.30 2.00 -2.19
C SER A 97 -17.72 0.89 -1.24
N ASP A 98 -18.77 0.18 -1.59
CA ASP A 98 -19.21 -1.00 -0.83
C ASP A 98 -18.32 -2.24 -1.07
N SER A 99 -17.25 -2.10 -1.86
CA SER A 99 -16.40 -3.19 -2.29
C SER A 99 -14.93 -2.89 -2.01
N SER A 100 -14.30 -3.70 -1.18
CA SER A 100 -12.87 -3.66 -0.85
C SER A 100 -12.18 -4.97 -1.25
N ALA A 101 -11.37 -4.90 -2.31
CA ALA A 101 -10.66 -6.02 -2.93
C ALA A 101 -9.16 -5.99 -2.58
N ILE A 102 -8.82 -5.95 -1.29
CA ILE A 102 -7.45 -5.76 -0.79
C ILE A 102 -6.54 -6.91 -1.23
N LEU A 103 -7.01 -8.16 -1.11
CA LEU A 103 -6.24 -9.35 -1.50
C LEU A 103 -5.86 -9.31 -2.98
N GLN A 104 -6.80 -8.92 -3.84
CA GLN A 104 -6.58 -8.76 -5.27
C GLN A 104 -5.62 -7.60 -5.58
N ALA A 105 -5.70 -6.51 -4.82
CA ALA A 105 -4.81 -5.36 -4.95
C ALA A 105 -3.37 -5.71 -4.54
N VAL A 106 -3.20 -6.47 -3.48
CA VAL A 106 -1.89 -7.00 -3.06
C VAL A 106 -1.31 -7.91 -4.15
N GLN A 107 -2.12 -8.81 -4.74
CA GLN A 107 -1.69 -9.66 -5.84
C GLN A 107 -1.30 -8.84 -7.08
N ALA A 108 -2.08 -7.81 -7.44
CA ALA A 108 -1.77 -6.94 -8.57
C ALA A 108 -0.44 -6.20 -8.35
N ALA A 109 -0.22 -5.69 -7.13
CA ALA A 109 1.04 -5.06 -6.75
C ALA A 109 2.21 -6.06 -6.79
N ALA A 110 2.01 -7.30 -6.34
CA ALA A 110 3.02 -8.36 -6.34
C ALA A 110 3.58 -8.64 -7.73
N ARG A 111 2.81 -8.46 -8.80
CA ARG A 111 3.26 -8.64 -10.20
C ARG A 111 4.28 -7.59 -10.65
N ARG A 112 4.50 -6.51 -9.87
CA ARG A 112 5.50 -5.48 -10.13
C ARG A 112 6.85 -5.76 -9.46
N PHE A 113 6.94 -6.77 -8.59
CA PHE A 113 8.18 -7.25 -8.03
C PHE A 113 8.76 -8.27 -9.02
N VAL A 114 9.58 -7.78 -9.95
CA VAL A 114 9.97 -8.54 -11.16
C VAL A 114 11.07 -9.58 -10.85
N ASP A 115 11.89 -9.35 -9.83
CA ASP A 115 12.95 -10.28 -9.44
C ASP A 115 13.06 -10.36 -7.92
N PRO A 116 12.65 -11.50 -7.31
CA PRO A 116 12.76 -11.69 -5.87
C PRO A 116 14.21 -11.70 -5.35
N GLU A 117 15.19 -12.03 -6.18
CA GLU A 117 16.60 -12.12 -5.77
C GLU A 117 17.31 -10.76 -5.79
N GLU A 118 16.90 -9.86 -6.68
CA GLU A 118 17.52 -8.53 -6.84
C GLU A 118 16.68 -7.40 -6.21
N ALA A 119 15.37 -7.55 -6.12
CA ALA A 119 14.48 -6.48 -5.68
C ALA A 119 14.34 -6.44 -4.16
N ARG A 120 15.06 -5.56 -3.50
CA ARG A 120 14.73 -5.12 -2.14
C ARG A 120 13.47 -4.24 -2.17
N GLY A 121 12.35 -4.84 -2.58
CA GLY A 121 11.07 -4.16 -2.70
C GLY A 121 10.42 -3.94 -1.34
N ARG A 122 9.49 -2.98 -1.30
CA ARG A 122 8.61 -2.72 -0.15
C ARG A 122 7.17 -2.62 -0.60
N LEU A 123 6.30 -3.42 -0.01
CA LEU A 123 4.87 -3.23 -0.11
C LEU A 123 4.41 -2.26 0.99
N ILE A 124 3.75 -1.18 0.60
CA ILE A 124 3.06 -0.28 1.53
C ILE A 124 1.57 -0.47 1.28
N LEU A 125 0.85 -0.91 2.29
CA LEU A 125 -0.60 -1.08 2.27
C LEU A 125 -1.24 -0.01 3.16
N ILE A 126 -2.16 0.77 2.61
CA ILE A 126 -2.96 1.78 3.30
C ILE A 126 -4.40 1.30 3.25
N SER A 127 -4.96 0.84 4.36
CA SER A 127 -6.29 0.22 4.41
C SER A 127 -6.76 0.05 5.86
N ASP A 128 -8.07 -0.07 6.08
CA ASP A 128 -8.67 -0.59 7.31
C ASP A 128 -8.60 -2.13 7.40
N LEU A 129 -8.09 -2.79 6.35
CA LEU A 129 -7.92 -4.23 6.24
C LEU A 129 -9.24 -5.03 6.14
N MET A 130 -10.35 -4.36 5.93
CA MET A 130 -11.68 -4.99 5.87
C MET A 130 -12.01 -5.48 4.45
N GLN A 131 -11.44 -6.63 4.10
CA GLN A 131 -11.72 -7.33 2.83
C GLN A 131 -13.19 -7.75 2.76
N ASN A 132 -13.86 -7.48 1.61
CA ASN A 132 -15.24 -7.96 1.40
C ASN A 132 -15.53 -8.53 0.01
N VAL A 133 -14.51 -8.67 -0.85
CA VAL A 133 -14.63 -9.30 -2.16
C VAL A 133 -14.10 -10.72 -2.13
N GLY A 134 -14.97 -11.69 -2.40
CA GLY A 134 -14.64 -13.12 -2.37
C GLY A 134 -14.63 -13.74 -0.97
N VAL A 135 -14.30 -12.97 0.07
CA VAL A 135 -14.47 -13.28 1.49
C VAL A 135 -14.88 -11.99 2.19
N ASP A 136 -15.86 -12.07 3.09
CA ASP A 136 -16.47 -10.90 3.75
C ASP A 136 -16.09 -10.87 5.23
N PHE A 137 -15.13 -10.01 5.57
CA PHE A 137 -14.63 -9.85 6.95
C PHE A 137 -15.63 -9.15 7.87
N TYR A 138 -16.61 -8.44 7.32
CA TYR A 138 -17.71 -7.89 8.13
C TYR A 138 -18.65 -8.98 8.68
N ARG A 139 -18.68 -10.16 8.06
CA ARG A 139 -19.41 -11.33 8.56
C ARG A 139 -18.61 -12.22 9.51
N GLY A 140 -17.30 -12.02 9.54
CA GLY A 140 -16.37 -12.73 10.40
C GLY A 140 -15.03 -12.94 9.71
N ILE A 141 -13.96 -12.77 10.47
CA ILE A 141 -12.60 -12.95 9.96
C ILE A 141 -12.26 -14.45 10.04
N PRO A 142 -11.99 -15.10 8.89
CA PRO A 142 -11.66 -16.52 8.91
C PRO A 142 -10.29 -16.74 9.57
N ARG A 143 -10.05 -17.94 10.10
CA ARG A 143 -8.69 -18.36 10.40
C ARG A 143 -7.90 -18.48 9.10
N PHE A 144 -6.63 -18.09 9.12
CA PHE A 144 -5.82 -18.13 7.90
C PHE A 144 -5.70 -19.54 7.30
N GLU A 145 -5.60 -20.58 8.13
CA GLU A 145 -5.53 -21.97 7.70
C GLU A 145 -6.78 -22.38 6.89
N ASP A 146 -7.96 -21.94 7.32
CA ASP A 146 -9.22 -22.23 6.62
C ASP A 146 -9.28 -21.48 5.28
N PHE A 147 -8.88 -20.19 5.28
CA PHE A 147 -8.76 -19.38 4.07
C PHE A 147 -7.78 -19.99 3.06
N ARG A 148 -6.63 -20.50 3.55
CA ARG A 148 -5.59 -21.11 2.72
C ARG A 148 -6.09 -22.34 1.92
N ALA A 149 -7.12 -23.01 2.38
CA ALA A 149 -7.74 -24.13 1.68
C ALA A 149 -8.68 -23.72 0.53
N THR A 150 -9.04 -22.44 0.41
CA THR A 150 -10.02 -21.93 -0.55
C THR A 150 -9.46 -21.77 -1.98
N SER A 151 -10.38 -21.65 -2.95
CA SER A 151 -10.03 -21.26 -4.34
C SER A 151 -9.52 -19.81 -4.38
N LEU A 152 -10.11 -18.92 -3.60
CA LEU A 152 -9.70 -17.50 -3.54
C LEU A 152 -8.23 -17.36 -3.13
N TYR A 153 -7.78 -18.11 -2.11
CA TYR A 153 -6.36 -18.09 -1.73
C TYR A 153 -5.45 -18.47 -2.91
N ARG A 154 -5.81 -19.51 -3.68
CA ARG A 154 -5.03 -19.95 -4.86
C ARG A 154 -4.96 -18.88 -5.95
N GLU A 155 -6.00 -18.06 -6.07
CA GLU A 155 -6.07 -16.94 -7.01
C GLU A 155 -5.21 -15.76 -6.58
N VAL A 156 -5.21 -15.42 -5.27
CA VAL A 156 -4.52 -14.22 -4.75
C VAL A 156 -3.09 -14.50 -4.28
N ARG A 157 -2.71 -15.76 -4.16
CA ARG A 157 -1.35 -16.15 -3.80
C ARG A 157 -0.34 -15.66 -4.83
N SER A 158 0.77 -15.08 -4.38
CA SER A 158 1.86 -14.62 -5.25
C SER A 158 3.22 -14.93 -4.63
N ARG A 159 4.18 -15.35 -5.47
CA ARG A 159 5.59 -15.48 -5.08
C ARG A 159 6.38 -14.18 -5.26
N GLY A 160 5.83 -13.20 -5.95
CA GLY A 160 6.51 -11.94 -6.23
C GLY A 160 6.80 -11.08 -4.99
N LEU A 161 6.21 -11.40 -3.83
CA LEU A 161 6.44 -10.69 -2.57
C LEU A 161 7.54 -11.34 -1.70
N THR A 162 8.12 -12.45 -2.10
CA THR A 162 9.16 -13.15 -1.33
C THR A 162 10.34 -12.22 -1.08
N GLY A 163 10.72 -12.04 0.18
CA GLY A 163 11.80 -11.15 0.61
C GLY A 163 11.45 -9.66 0.63
N ALA A 164 10.28 -9.24 0.12
CA ALA A 164 9.85 -7.86 0.19
C ALA A 164 9.50 -7.45 1.63
N ALA A 165 9.85 -6.20 2.01
CA ALA A 165 9.46 -5.64 3.29
C ALA A 165 7.99 -5.17 3.25
N LEU A 166 7.28 -5.34 4.37
CA LEU A 166 5.91 -4.88 4.55
C LEU A 166 5.85 -3.59 5.38
N THR A 167 4.93 -2.72 5.05
CA THR A 167 4.46 -1.62 5.90
C THR A 167 2.95 -1.49 5.71
N VAL A 168 2.19 -1.63 6.78
CA VAL A 168 0.74 -1.43 6.79
C VAL A 168 0.45 -0.13 7.53
N LEU A 169 -0.12 0.85 6.84
CA LEU A 169 -0.66 2.07 7.43
C LEU A 169 -2.15 1.80 7.66
N GLN A 170 -2.46 1.32 8.86
CA GLN A 170 -3.79 0.85 9.21
C GLN A 170 -4.72 2.02 9.49
N LEU A 171 -5.76 2.12 8.68
CA LEU A 171 -6.87 3.06 8.88
C LEU A 171 -7.85 2.51 9.94
N PRO A 172 -8.54 3.37 10.70
CA PRO A 172 -9.60 2.91 11.56
C PRO A 172 -10.75 2.35 10.69
N PRO A 173 -11.37 1.21 11.09
CA PRO A 173 -12.51 0.66 10.37
C PRO A 173 -13.66 1.66 10.29
N SER A 174 -14.32 1.78 9.14
CA SER A 174 -15.36 2.79 8.88
C SER A 174 -16.71 2.48 9.51
N ARG A 175 -17.00 1.21 9.76
CA ARG A 175 -18.26 0.77 10.34
C ARG A 175 -18.11 0.57 11.84
N ASP A 176 -19.08 1.10 12.61
CA ASP A 176 -19.20 0.93 14.07
C ASP A 176 -19.59 -0.52 14.46
N GLY A 177 -18.83 -1.48 13.98
CA GLY A 177 -18.92 -2.87 14.39
C GLY A 177 -17.76 -3.20 15.34
N LEU A 178 -17.99 -4.11 16.28
CA LEU A 178 -16.90 -4.74 17.03
C LEU A 178 -16.07 -5.58 16.05
N VAL A 179 -15.08 -4.96 15.43
CA VAL A 179 -14.08 -5.68 14.64
C VAL A 179 -13.12 -6.33 15.63
N ASP A 180 -12.96 -7.63 15.53
CA ASP A 180 -11.89 -8.32 16.26
C ASP A 180 -10.54 -7.93 15.63
N GLU A 181 -9.95 -6.85 16.17
CA GLU A 181 -8.68 -6.32 15.67
C GLU A 181 -7.54 -7.33 15.81
N LEU A 182 -7.60 -8.22 16.81
CA LEU A 182 -6.60 -9.26 16.98
C LEU A 182 -6.73 -10.32 15.89
N ALA A 183 -7.93 -10.83 15.63
CA ALA A 183 -8.17 -11.78 14.55
C ALA A 183 -7.83 -11.18 13.17
N LEU A 184 -8.13 -9.88 12.97
CA LEU A 184 -7.79 -9.16 11.74
C LEU A 184 -6.28 -9.09 11.52
N ARG A 185 -5.54 -8.72 12.55
CA ARG A 185 -4.09 -8.64 12.52
C ARG A 185 -3.45 -10.02 12.32
N ASP A 186 -3.95 -11.02 13.04
CA ASP A 186 -3.45 -12.39 12.95
C ASP A 186 -3.64 -12.95 11.53
N PHE A 187 -4.83 -12.75 10.93
CA PHE A 187 -5.08 -13.16 9.55
C PHE A 187 -4.10 -12.54 8.57
N TRP A 188 -3.95 -11.21 8.59
CA TRP A 188 -3.09 -10.51 7.64
C TRP A 188 -1.61 -10.79 7.89
N SER A 189 -1.18 -10.95 9.14
CA SER A 189 0.20 -11.34 9.47
C SER A 189 0.51 -12.73 8.92
N ALA A 190 -0.39 -13.69 9.10
CA ALA A 190 -0.23 -15.05 8.57
C ALA A 190 -0.24 -15.04 7.02
N PHE A 191 -1.14 -14.27 6.39
CA PHE A 191 -1.19 -14.12 4.95
C PHE A 191 0.12 -13.57 4.37
N PHE A 192 0.63 -12.46 4.90
CA PHE A 192 1.88 -11.86 4.38
C PHE A 192 3.11 -12.72 4.66
N THR A 193 3.15 -13.41 5.80
CA THR A 193 4.21 -14.37 6.11
C THR A 193 4.21 -15.53 5.12
N ASP A 194 3.03 -16.07 4.77
CA ASP A 194 2.89 -17.14 3.77
C ASP A 194 3.27 -16.69 2.35
N GLN A 195 3.14 -15.38 2.04
CA GLN A 195 3.67 -14.81 0.79
C GLN A 195 5.21 -14.64 0.81
N GLY A 196 5.88 -14.97 1.90
CA GLY A 196 7.33 -14.85 2.06
C GLY A 196 7.83 -13.44 2.35
N MET A 197 6.98 -12.53 2.80
CA MET A 197 7.38 -11.17 3.17
C MET A 197 8.19 -11.15 4.47
N VAL A 198 9.00 -10.09 4.65
CA VAL A 198 9.85 -9.93 5.84
C VAL A 198 9.39 -8.74 6.69
N GLY A 199 9.64 -8.82 8.01
CA GLY A 199 9.32 -7.76 8.96
C GLY A 199 7.83 -7.60 9.25
N VAL A 200 7.03 -8.66 9.06
CA VAL A 200 5.56 -8.62 9.17
C VAL A 200 5.09 -8.21 10.57
N ASP A 201 5.72 -8.71 11.62
CA ASP A 201 5.30 -8.46 13.02
C ASP A 201 5.34 -6.98 13.41
N ALA A 202 6.26 -6.21 12.83
CA ALA A 202 6.45 -4.78 13.09
C ALA A 202 5.81 -3.88 12.01
N ALA A 203 5.04 -4.46 11.08
CA ALA A 203 4.58 -3.76 9.88
C ALA A 203 3.34 -2.88 10.12
N PHE A 204 2.51 -3.19 11.12
CA PHE A 204 1.21 -2.56 11.32
C PHE A 204 1.33 -1.27 12.14
N LEU A 205 1.09 -0.14 11.48
CA LEU A 205 1.22 1.20 12.05
C LEU A 205 -0.13 1.92 11.97
N PRO A 206 -0.78 2.24 13.09
CA PRO A 206 -2.06 2.96 13.05
C PRO A 206 -1.89 4.36 12.45
N VAL A 207 -2.88 4.77 11.67
CA VAL A 207 -2.99 6.14 11.13
C VAL A 207 -3.81 6.97 12.10
N GLU A 208 -3.24 8.09 12.53
CA GLU A 208 -3.87 8.99 13.49
C GLU A 208 -4.91 9.91 12.82
N GLY A 209 -5.91 10.28 13.58
CA GLY A 209 -6.92 11.25 13.20
C GLY A 209 -8.35 10.75 13.35
N PRO A 210 -9.32 11.66 13.54
CA PRO A 210 -10.73 11.31 13.61
C PRO A 210 -11.19 10.71 12.27
N ARG A 211 -12.22 9.86 12.34
CA ARG A 211 -12.92 9.39 11.14
C ARG A 211 -13.55 10.55 10.38
N PRO A 212 -13.74 10.45 9.07
CA PRO A 212 -14.43 11.47 8.28
C PRO A 212 -15.91 11.65 8.69
#